data_1e9ab0a95e140f5691a05da4d016844f
#
_entry.id   1e9ab0a95e140f5691a05da4d016844f
#
_cell.length_a   1.000
_cell.length_b   1.000
_cell.length_c   1.000
_cell.angle_alpha   90.00
_cell.angle_beta   90.00
_cell.angle_gamma   90.00
#
_symmetry.space_group_name_H-M   'P 1'
#
loop_
_entity.id
_entity.type
_entity.pdbx_description
1 polymer ?
#
loop_
_entity_poly.entity_id
_entity_poly.type
_entity_poly.pdbx_seq_one_letter_code
_entity_poly.pdbx_strand_id
1 'polypeptide(L)'
;MAESPNGTPGAADITTTPTKSQIRSTVAASTGGFSVSGFSSDAMFRTQVFGPEDLHRAQTRIAHEIVERNHGPSDVVLVGLHLRGPQIAQRLAEAIESFEGTAVPVGSLDVAFYRDDIGLRHIHPLGRTEVPVDITGRVVVLVDDVLFTGRTIRAALDALTELGRPRAIQLAVLIDRGHRELPIRADFVGKNLPTAEREDVRVRLRETDDVTEDTIELWGPEGADE
;
A
#
# COMPACT_ATOMS: atom_id res chain seq x y z
N MET A 1 40.75 17.28 -62.07
CA MET A 1 40.73 18.71 -61.85
C MET A 1 39.44 19.07 -61.15
N ALA A 2 39.62 19.42 -60.02
CA ALA A 2 39.22 20.47 -59.04
C ALA A 2 37.97 20.03 -58.29
N GLU A 3 38.10 19.82 -57.08
CA GLU A 3 38.11 20.56 -55.80
C GLU A 3 36.74 20.65 -55.17
N SER A 4 36.62 19.98 -54.04
CA SER A 4 35.63 20.21 -53.00
C SER A 4 35.96 21.53 -52.25
N PRO A 5 35.00 22.13 -51.59
CA PRO A 5 35.29 22.42 -50.19
C PRO A 5 34.22 21.96 -49.20
N ASN A 6 34.73 21.47 -48.09
CA ASN A 6 34.13 21.28 -46.82
C ASN A 6 33.50 22.56 -46.24
N GLY A 7 32.34 22.44 -45.65
CA GLY A 7 31.77 23.42 -44.75
C GLY A 7 31.08 22.74 -43.58
N THR A 8 31.78 22.65 -42.44
CA THR A 8 31.24 22.19 -41.15
C THR A 8 30.45 23.32 -40.49
N PRO A 9 29.20 23.14 -40.06
CA PRO A 9 28.57 24.11 -39.17
C PRO A 9 28.95 23.81 -37.73
N GLY A 10 29.25 24.88 -37.00
CA GLY A 10 29.78 24.90 -35.65
C GLY A 10 28.86 24.35 -34.58
N ALA A 11 29.49 23.87 -33.55
CA ALA A 11 28.92 23.44 -32.29
C ALA A 11 28.24 24.64 -31.58
N ALA A 12 26.95 24.49 -31.30
CA ALA A 12 26.24 25.42 -30.41
C ALA A 12 26.51 24.99 -28.95
N ASP A 13 27.09 25.91 -28.23
CA ASP A 13 27.41 25.84 -26.80
C ASP A 13 26.09 25.95 -25.99
N ILE A 14 25.68 24.87 -25.30
CA ILE A 14 24.55 24.83 -24.38
C ILE A 14 25.02 24.57 -22.97
N THR A 15 25.69 25.59 -22.39
CA THR A 15 25.96 25.63 -20.94
C THR A 15 25.26 26.85 -20.36
N THR A 16 23.99 26.74 -20.06
CA THR A 16 23.30 27.70 -19.21
C THR A 16 22.58 26.95 -18.11
N THR A 17 23.23 26.80 -16.96
CA THR A 17 22.64 26.30 -15.73
C THR A 17 21.67 27.35 -15.19
N PRO A 18 20.40 27.03 -14.94
CA PRO A 18 19.45 28.02 -14.42
C PRO A 18 19.80 28.39 -12.97
N THR A 19 19.83 29.69 -12.70
CA THR A 19 20.10 30.28 -11.39
C THR A 19 19.01 29.97 -10.38
N LYS A 20 19.36 29.84 -9.09
CA LYS A 20 18.49 29.55 -7.93
C LYS A 20 17.21 30.43 -7.82
N SER A 21 17.14 31.57 -8.52
CA SER A 21 15.99 32.47 -8.52
C SER A 21 14.88 32.01 -9.49
N GLN A 22 15.22 31.29 -10.56
CA GLN A 22 14.25 30.77 -11.53
C GLN A 22 13.54 29.49 -11.07
N ILE A 23 14.13 28.78 -10.10
CA ILE A 23 13.51 27.56 -9.52
C ILE A 23 12.41 27.92 -8.51
N ARG A 24 12.42 29.15 -7.94
CA ARG A 24 11.41 29.57 -6.95
C ARG A 24 10.07 30.03 -7.52
N SER A 25 9.98 30.36 -8.79
CA SER A 25 8.72 30.83 -9.39
C SER A 25 7.86 29.75 -10.04
N THR A 26 8.39 28.52 -10.18
CA THR A 26 7.63 27.38 -10.77
C THR A 26 7.03 26.45 -9.71
N VAL A 27 7.34 26.63 -8.43
CA VAL A 27 6.84 25.78 -7.31
C VAL A 27 5.57 26.37 -6.66
N ALA A 28 5.12 27.57 -7.06
CA ALA A 28 4.00 28.26 -6.39
C ALA A 28 2.63 28.14 -7.11
N ALA A 29 2.44 27.18 -8.02
CA ALA A 29 1.17 27.02 -8.74
C ALA A 29 0.83 25.55 -9.03
N SER A 30 0.83 24.66 -8.03
CA SER A 30 0.08 23.39 -8.07
C SER A 30 -0.11 22.83 -6.67
N THR A 31 -0.84 23.54 -5.81
CA THR A 31 -1.56 22.91 -4.69
C THR A 31 -2.83 22.26 -5.23
N GLY A 32 -2.69 21.36 -6.19
CA GLY A 32 -3.69 20.38 -6.54
C GLY A 32 -3.51 19.20 -5.60
N GLY A 33 -4.45 19.01 -4.67
CA GLY A 33 -4.45 17.88 -3.75
C GLY A 33 -4.31 16.57 -4.53
N PHE A 34 -3.25 15.81 -4.25
CA PHE A 34 -3.06 14.47 -4.79
C PHE A 34 -4.14 13.57 -4.19
N SER A 35 -5.16 13.25 -4.98
CA SER A 35 -6.14 12.21 -4.65
C SER A 35 -5.47 10.85 -4.82
N VAL A 36 -5.08 10.25 -3.73
CA VAL A 36 -4.56 8.87 -3.65
C VAL A 36 -5.76 7.92 -3.69
N SER A 37 -5.87 7.13 -4.74
CA SER A 37 -6.98 6.24 -5.13
C SER A 37 -8.11 6.93 -5.89
N GLY A 38 -8.74 6.23 -6.85
CA GLY A 38 -9.80 6.73 -7.74
C GLY A 38 -11.09 7.09 -7.00
N PHE A 39 -11.01 8.07 -6.12
CA PHE A 39 -12.11 8.58 -5.31
C PHE A 39 -12.98 9.52 -6.14
N SER A 40 -14.29 9.35 -6.09
CA SER A 40 -15.22 10.36 -6.58
C SER A 40 -14.99 11.66 -5.82
N SER A 41 -14.86 12.78 -6.56
CA SER A 41 -14.75 14.13 -5.97
C SER A 41 -15.95 14.49 -5.09
N ASP A 42 -17.05 13.74 -5.21
CA ASP A 42 -18.34 14.01 -4.59
C ASP A 42 -18.62 13.10 -3.37
N ALA A 43 -17.59 12.37 -2.89
CA ALA A 43 -17.74 11.55 -1.70
C ALA A 43 -17.67 12.41 -0.42
N MET A 44 -18.67 12.25 0.45
CA MET A 44 -18.76 12.92 1.75
C MET A 44 -18.37 11.99 2.89
N PHE A 45 -17.74 12.55 3.92
CA PHE A 45 -17.47 11.84 5.16
C PHE A 45 -18.79 11.38 5.80
N ARG A 46 -18.87 10.09 6.16
CA ARG A 46 -20.00 9.47 6.84
C ARG A 46 -19.74 9.29 8.32
N THR A 47 -18.70 8.53 8.63
CA THR A 47 -18.35 8.22 10.02
C THR A 47 -16.90 7.78 10.14
N GLN A 48 -16.35 7.97 11.32
CA GLN A 48 -15.09 7.38 11.72
C GLN A 48 -15.34 5.95 12.21
N VAL A 49 -14.68 4.98 11.59
CA VAL A 49 -14.80 3.54 11.88
C VAL A 49 -13.87 3.13 12.99
N PHE A 50 -12.63 3.64 12.95
CA PHE A 50 -11.60 3.48 13.98
C PHE A 50 -10.93 4.82 14.28
N GLY A 51 -10.70 5.10 15.56
CA GLY A 51 -9.72 6.05 16.04
C GLY A 51 -8.38 5.36 16.35
N PRO A 52 -7.37 6.12 16.83
CA PRO A 52 -6.03 5.59 17.07
C PRO A 52 -6.01 4.39 18.04
N GLU A 53 -6.79 4.45 19.12
CA GLU A 53 -6.86 3.38 20.12
C GLU A 53 -7.53 2.11 19.56
N ASP A 54 -8.60 2.26 18.76
CA ASP A 54 -9.28 1.13 18.14
C ASP A 54 -8.37 0.42 17.16
N LEU A 55 -7.61 1.21 16.36
CA LEU A 55 -6.64 0.70 15.41
C LEU A 55 -5.52 -0.07 16.13
N HIS A 56 -4.97 0.50 17.20
CA HIS A 56 -3.96 -0.17 18.01
C HIS A 56 -4.46 -1.50 18.58
N ARG A 57 -5.67 -1.51 19.18
CA ARG A 57 -6.28 -2.74 19.71
C ARG A 57 -6.50 -3.80 18.62
N ALA A 58 -6.95 -3.38 17.43
CA ALA A 58 -7.16 -4.29 16.30
C ALA A 58 -5.83 -4.90 15.82
N GLN A 59 -4.78 -4.10 15.70
CA GLN A 59 -3.44 -4.57 15.30
C GLN A 59 -2.85 -5.51 16.34
N THR A 60 -2.92 -5.19 17.63
CA THR A 60 -2.46 -6.07 18.71
C THR A 60 -3.18 -7.42 18.69
N ARG A 61 -4.48 -7.44 18.48
CA ARG A 61 -5.26 -8.68 18.37
C ARG A 61 -4.84 -9.49 17.13
N ILE A 62 -4.69 -8.86 15.97
CA ILE A 62 -4.19 -9.53 14.75
C ILE A 62 -2.81 -10.14 15.00
N ALA A 63 -1.91 -9.44 15.68
CA ALA A 63 -0.58 -9.94 16.00
C ALA A 63 -0.65 -11.21 16.86
N HIS A 64 -1.49 -11.26 17.88
CA HIS A 64 -1.72 -12.48 18.68
C HIS A 64 -2.32 -13.61 17.86
N GLU A 65 -3.32 -13.35 17.01
CA GLU A 65 -3.95 -14.34 16.13
C GLU A 65 -2.94 -14.95 15.14
N ILE A 66 -2.02 -14.14 14.60
CA ILE A 66 -0.93 -14.59 13.72
C ILE A 66 -0.03 -15.58 14.45
N VAL A 67 0.42 -15.22 15.66
CA VAL A 67 1.32 -16.08 16.45
C VAL A 67 0.62 -17.37 16.88
N GLU A 68 -0.61 -17.29 17.37
CA GLU A 68 -1.39 -18.46 17.78
C GLU A 68 -1.59 -19.45 16.61
N ARG A 69 -2.02 -18.95 15.44
CA ARG A 69 -2.27 -19.80 14.26
C ARG A 69 -1.02 -20.49 13.74
N ASN A 70 0.13 -19.85 13.89
CA ASN A 70 1.40 -20.35 13.38
C ASN A 70 2.25 -21.07 14.45
N HIS A 71 1.72 -21.25 15.66
CA HIS A 71 2.41 -21.90 16.79
C HIS A 71 3.74 -21.21 17.15
N GLY A 72 3.78 -19.90 17.04
CA GLY A 72 4.94 -19.06 17.29
C GLY A 72 5.36 -18.23 16.07
N PRO A 73 6.26 -17.25 16.25
CA PRO A 73 6.66 -16.32 15.20
C PRO A 73 7.84 -16.80 14.33
N SER A 74 8.54 -17.89 14.69
CA SER A 74 9.86 -18.26 14.14
C SER A 74 9.90 -18.45 12.62
N ASP A 75 8.82 -18.99 12.03
CA ASP A 75 8.71 -19.26 10.59
C ASP A 75 7.89 -18.22 9.84
N VAL A 76 7.43 -17.17 10.54
CA VAL A 76 6.57 -16.13 9.97
C VAL A 76 7.40 -15.03 9.32
N VAL A 77 6.96 -14.56 8.16
CA VAL A 77 7.45 -13.36 7.47
C VAL A 77 6.24 -12.48 7.16
N LEU A 78 6.27 -11.24 7.59
CA LEU A 78 5.22 -10.27 7.25
C LEU A 78 5.61 -9.55 5.97
N VAL A 79 4.69 -9.46 5.00
CA VAL A 79 4.93 -8.75 3.74
C VAL A 79 3.81 -7.75 3.50
N GLY A 80 4.12 -6.48 3.69
CA GLY A 80 3.17 -5.38 3.49
C GLY A 80 2.99 -5.02 2.02
N LEU A 81 1.74 -4.89 1.58
CA LEU A 81 1.40 -4.43 0.24
C LEU A 81 1.41 -2.89 0.18
N HIS A 82 2.03 -2.34 -0.84
CA HIS A 82 2.01 -0.88 -1.03
C HIS A 82 0.57 -0.36 -1.18
N LEU A 83 0.20 0.75 -0.54
CA LEU A 83 0.94 1.87 0.08
C LEU A 83 1.14 1.73 1.60
N ARG A 84 0.14 1.28 2.35
CA ARG A 84 0.08 1.31 3.83
C ARG A 84 0.42 -0.01 4.48
N GLY A 85 0.36 -1.09 3.71
CA GLY A 85 0.68 -2.43 4.19
C GLY A 85 2.04 -2.54 4.89
N PRO A 86 3.15 -1.94 4.38
CA PRO A 86 4.44 -2.02 5.03
C PRO A 86 4.46 -1.44 6.44
N GLN A 87 3.78 -0.30 6.68
CA GLN A 87 3.69 0.32 8.00
C GLN A 87 2.84 -0.52 8.95
N ILE A 88 1.74 -1.09 8.44
CA ILE A 88 0.90 -2.01 9.23
C ILE A 88 1.70 -3.27 9.58
N ALA A 89 2.44 -3.85 8.63
CA ALA A 89 3.29 -5.02 8.86
C ALA A 89 4.38 -4.73 9.91
N GLN A 90 5.00 -3.56 9.85
CA GLN A 90 5.99 -3.13 10.83
C GLN A 90 5.38 -3.03 12.24
N ARG A 91 4.22 -2.41 12.39
CA ARG A 91 3.50 -2.32 13.67
C ARG A 91 3.09 -3.69 14.22
N LEU A 92 2.68 -4.62 13.33
CA LEU A 92 2.39 -6.00 13.73
C LEU A 92 3.65 -6.73 14.21
N ALA A 93 4.79 -6.55 13.52
CA ALA A 93 6.07 -7.13 13.94
C ALA A 93 6.52 -6.61 15.31
N GLU A 94 6.42 -5.30 15.53
CA GLU A 94 6.73 -4.67 16.82
C GLU A 94 5.82 -5.18 17.94
N ALA A 95 4.53 -5.35 17.66
CA ALA A 95 3.59 -5.95 18.61
C ALA A 95 4.00 -7.38 18.94
N ILE A 96 4.29 -8.24 17.95
CA ILE A 96 4.73 -9.61 18.14
C ILE A 96 6.02 -9.65 18.97
N GLU A 97 7.01 -8.84 18.63
CA GLU A 97 8.27 -8.78 19.35
C GLU A 97 8.08 -8.38 20.82
N SER A 98 7.12 -7.49 21.10
CA SER A 98 6.84 -7.02 22.47
C SER A 98 6.35 -8.12 23.42
N PHE A 99 5.61 -9.14 22.93
CA PHE A 99 5.07 -10.20 23.77
C PHE A 99 5.76 -11.57 23.57
N GLU A 100 6.39 -11.83 22.41
CA GLU A 100 7.13 -13.07 22.14
C GLU A 100 8.64 -12.92 22.39
N GLY A 101 9.16 -11.69 22.42
CA GLY A 101 10.61 -11.43 22.52
C GLY A 101 11.39 -11.87 21.28
N THR A 102 10.71 -12.10 20.16
CA THR A 102 11.31 -12.59 18.90
C THR A 102 10.91 -11.68 17.77
N ALA A 103 11.90 -11.12 17.08
CA ALA A 103 11.68 -10.27 15.92
C ALA A 103 11.19 -11.09 14.72
N VAL A 104 10.17 -10.58 14.02
CA VAL A 104 9.62 -11.16 12.79
C VAL A 104 10.12 -10.34 11.60
N PRO A 105 10.68 -10.99 10.55
CA PRO A 105 11.10 -10.28 9.35
C PRO A 105 9.92 -9.58 8.67
N VAL A 106 10.14 -8.32 8.25
CA VAL A 106 9.16 -7.50 7.53
C VAL A 106 9.70 -7.18 6.14
N GLY A 107 8.90 -7.43 5.12
CA GLY A 107 9.16 -7.04 3.75
C GLY A 107 8.06 -6.13 3.20
N SER A 108 8.32 -5.59 2.01
CA SER A 108 7.36 -4.79 1.23
C SER A 108 7.23 -5.35 -0.17
N LEU A 109 6.01 -5.33 -0.72
CA LEU A 109 5.70 -5.82 -2.05
C LEU A 109 4.90 -4.77 -2.82
N ASP A 110 5.46 -4.31 -3.95
CA ASP A 110 4.72 -3.50 -4.90
C ASP A 110 4.09 -4.39 -5.97
N VAL A 111 2.79 -4.35 -6.05
CA VAL A 111 2.01 -5.17 -6.99
C VAL A 111 1.51 -4.37 -8.19
N ALA A 112 1.95 -3.14 -8.39
CA ALA A 112 1.46 -2.27 -9.46
C ALA A 112 1.60 -2.92 -10.84
N PHE A 113 2.70 -3.63 -11.10
CA PHE A 113 2.92 -4.31 -12.39
C PHE A 113 2.11 -5.60 -12.60
N TYR A 114 1.59 -6.20 -11.53
CA TYR A 114 0.86 -7.48 -11.59
C TYR A 114 -0.66 -7.29 -11.63
N ARG A 115 -1.12 -6.01 -11.57
CA ARG A 115 -2.54 -5.68 -11.62
C ARG A 115 -3.02 -5.60 -13.07
N ASP A 116 -4.17 -6.19 -13.34
CA ASP A 116 -4.84 -6.21 -14.64
C ASP A 116 -5.64 -4.92 -14.95
N ASP A 117 -5.78 -4.02 -13.96
CA ASP A 117 -6.51 -2.73 -14.07
C ASP A 117 -5.59 -1.49 -14.21
N ILE A 118 -4.31 -1.67 -14.54
CA ILE A 118 -3.30 -0.59 -14.66
C ILE A 118 -3.73 0.51 -15.65
N GLY A 119 -4.48 0.17 -16.71
CA GLY A 119 -4.92 1.13 -17.73
C GLY A 119 -5.99 2.13 -17.28
N LEU A 120 -6.61 1.94 -16.10
CA LEU A 120 -7.74 2.72 -15.61
C LEU A 120 -7.43 3.65 -14.44
N ARG A 121 -6.23 3.57 -13.89
CA ARG A 121 -5.84 4.34 -12.69
C ARG A 121 -4.50 5.05 -12.88
N HIS A 122 -4.33 6.18 -12.20
CA HIS A 122 -3.07 6.92 -12.16
C HIS A 122 -1.97 6.04 -11.57
N ILE A 123 -0.84 5.93 -12.27
CA ILE A 123 0.33 5.20 -11.80
C ILE A 123 0.91 5.96 -10.62
N HIS A 124 0.82 5.39 -9.42
CA HIS A 124 1.58 5.89 -8.27
C HIS A 124 3.08 5.67 -8.50
N PRO A 125 3.95 6.48 -7.90
CA PRO A 125 5.38 6.17 -7.89
C PRO A 125 5.56 4.73 -7.42
N LEU A 126 6.32 3.95 -8.20
CA LEU A 126 6.59 2.55 -7.90
C LEU A 126 7.21 2.44 -6.51
N GLY A 127 6.61 1.63 -5.67
CA GLY A 127 7.22 1.22 -4.42
C GLY A 127 8.37 0.23 -4.68
N ARG A 128 9.14 -0.03 -3.66
CA ARG A 128 10.21 -1.01 -3.75
C ARG A 128 9.73 -2.36 -3.24
N THR A 129 9.83 -3.39 -4.09
CA THR A 129 9.73 -4.77 -3.60
C THR A 129 11.02 -5.13 -2.89
N GLU A 130 10.92 -5.41 -1.59
CA GLU A 130 12.05 -5.80 -0.75
C GLU A 130 11.60 -6.81 0.30
N VAL A 131 12.05 -8.05 0.14
CA VAL A 131 11.80 -9.11 1.12
C VAL A 131 13.17 -9.56 1.67
N PRO A 132 13.49 -9.24 2.95
CA PRO A 132 14.86 -9.33 3.47
C PRO A 132 15.33 -10.76 3.74
N VAL A 133 14.47 -11.77 3.55
CA VAL A 133 14.77 -13.18 3.82
C VAL A 133 14.24 -14.08 2.71
N ASP A 134 14.84 -15.27 2.55
CA ASP A 134 14.23 -16.31 1.70
C ASP A 134 12.90 -16.77 2.33
N ILE A 135 11.83 -16.67 1.54
CA ILE A 135 10.47 -17.05 1.94
C ILE A 135 10.18 -18.55 1.70
N THR A 136 11.10 -19.28 1.06
CA THR A 136 10.90 -20.69 0.74
C THR A 136 10.74 -21.53 2.00
N GLY A 137 9.64 -22.26 2.07
CA GLY A 137 9.29 -23.09 3.23
C GLY A 137 8.72 -22.32 4.44
N ARG A 138 8.72 -21.00 4.44
CA ARG A 138 8.17 -20.15 5.52
C ARG A 138 6.67 -19.91 5.36
N VAL A 139 6.06 -19.36 6.36
CA VAL A 139 4.70 -18.78 6.29
C VAL A 139 4.82 -17.30 5.98
N VAL A 140 4.28 -16.88 4.85
CA VAL A 140 4.17 -15.47 4.50
C VAL A 140 2.79 -14.96 4.91
N VAL A 141 2.74 -13.91 5.72
CA VAL A 141 1.52 -13.17 6.00
C VAL A 141 1.53 -11.91 5.16
N LEU A 142 0.70 -11.86 4.13
CA LEU A 142 0.43 -10.64 3.37
C LEU A 142 -0.37 -9.68 4.24
N VAL A 143 0.05 -8.42 4.27
CA VAL A 143 -0.58 -7.37 5.09
C VAL A 143 -1.06 -6.24 4.20
N ASP A 144 -2.35 -5.91 4.29
CA ASP A 144 -2.97 -4.80 3.56
C ASP A 144 -3.88 -3.98 4.48
N ASP A 145 -4.28 -2.79 4.04
CA ASP A 145 -5.19 -1.94 4.79
C ASP A 145 -6.66 -2.36 4.59
N VAL A 146 -7.13 -2.47 3.35
CA VAL A 146 -8.54 -2.75 3.03
C VAL A 146 -8.67 -3.87 1.99
N LEU A 147 -9.36 -4.93 2.37
CA LEU A 147 -9.75 -5.98 1.45
C LEU A 147 -11.10 -5.64 0.80
N PHE A 148 -11.09 -5.49 -0.53
CA PHE A 148 -12.26 -5.20 -1.36
C PHE A 148 -12.50 -6.34 -2.37
N THR A 149 -12.21 -6.14 -3.65
CA THR A 149 -12.48 -7.13 -4.72
C THR A 149 -11.55 -8.35 -4.67
N GLY A 150 -10.39 -8.23 -4.06
CA GLY A 150 -9.34 -9.26 -4.01
C GLY A 150 -8.30 -9.16 -5.13
N ARG A 151 -8.45 -8.23 -6.10
CA ARG A 151 -7.51 -8.11 -7.24
C ARG A 151 -6.09 -7.78 -6.81
N THR A 152 -5.90 -6.91 -5.82
CA THR A 152 -4.58 -6.60 -5.24
C THR A 152 -3.93 -7.85 -4.65
N ILE A 153 -4.70 -8.64 -3.92
CA ILE A 153 -4.18 -9.87 -3.30
C ILE A 153 -3.83 -10.92 -4.35
N ARG A 154 -4.64 -11.08 -5.42
CA ARG A 154 -4.28 -11.95 -6.54
C ARG A 154 -2.95 -11.55 -7.15
N ALA A 155 -2.76 -10.24 -7.44
CA ALA A 155 -1.50 -9.72 -7.96
C ALA A 155 -0.32 -9.99 -7.02
N ALA A 156 -0.53 -9.89 -5.70
CA ALA A 156 0.49 -10.22 -4.70
C ALA A 156 0.85 -11.71 -4.68
N LEU A 157 -0.12 -12.60 -4.86
CA LEU A 157 0.14 -14.04 -4.96
C LEU A 157 0.99 -14.37 -6.18
N ASP A 158 0.70 -13.75 -7.34
CA ASP A 158 1.49 -13.92 -8.56
C ASP A 158 2.95 -13.44 -8.34
N ALA A 159 3.13 -12.24 -7.76
CA ALA A 159 4.45 -11.68 -7.46
C ALA A 159 5.25 -12.52 -6.45
N LEU A 160 4.62 -13.06 -5.39
CA LEU A 160 5.30 -13.90 -4.42
C LEU A 160 5.85 -15.19 -5.02
N THR A 161 5.21 -15.75 -6.06
CA THR A 161 5.71 -16.96 -6.72
C THR A 161 7.04 -16.77 -7.43
N GLU A 162 7.38 -15.53 -7.80
CA GLU A 162 8.68 -15.16 -8.37
C GLU A 162 9.79 -15.04 -7.32
N LEU A 163 9.41 -14.72 -6.06
CA LEU A 163 10.35 -14.52 -4.95
C LEU A 163 10.71 -15.82 -4.21
N GLY A 164 9.92 -16.88 -4.36
CA GLY A 164 10.17 -18.17 -3.69
C GLY A 164 8.92 -19.04 -3.58
N ARG A 165 9.03 -20.10 -2.79
CA ARG A 165 7.93 -21.06 -2.54
C ARG A 165 7.60 -21.11 -1.05
N PRO A 166 6.78 -20.20 -0.53
CA PRO A 166 6.33 -20.27 0.86
C PRO A 166 5.52 -21.54 1.11
N ARG A 167 5.61 -22.07 2.32
CA ARG A 167 4.80 -23.22 2.76
C ARG A 167 3.31 -22.89 2.83
N ALA A 168 3.00 -21.65 3.21
CA ALA A 168 1.65 -21.12 3.26
C ALA A 168 1.70 -19.61 3.05
N ILE A 169 0.63 -19.07 2.46
CA ILE A 169 0.37 -17.63 2.38
C ILE A 169 -0.93 -17.38 3.15
N GLN A 170 -0.88 -16.48 4.11
CA GLN A 170 -2.00 -16.00 4.91
C GLN A 170 -2.22 -14.51 4.60
N LEU A 171 -3.41 -13.99 4.89
CA LEU A 171 -3.77 -12.60 4.63
C LEU A 171 -4.28 -11.93 5.90
N ALA A 172 -3.66 -10.82 6.27
CA ALA A 172 -4.08 -9.93 7.34
C ALA A 172 -4.52 -8.59 6.77
N VAL A 173 -5.69 -8.09 7.19
CA VAL A 173 -6.20 -6.78 6.77
C VAL A 173 -6.81 -6.03 7.94
N LEU A 174 -6.73 -4.69 7.92
CA LEU A 174 -7.41 -3.89 8.95
C LEU A 174 -8.92 -3.91 8.74
N ILE A 175 -9.38 -3.77 7.49
CA ILE A 175 -10.80 -3.76 7.15
C ILE A 175 -11.09 -4.77 6.04
N ASP A 176 -12.10 -5.57 6.27
CA ASP A 176 -12.77 -6.34 5.22
C ASP A 176 -14.12 -5.68 4.92
N ARG A 177 -14.26 -5.06 3.72
CA ARG A 177 -15.49 -4.35 3.35
C ARG A 177 -16.46 -5.16 2.48
N GLY A 178 -16.15 -6.40 2.17
CA GLY A 178 -16.98 -7.23 1.28
C GLY A 178 -16.73 -6.99 -0.21
N HIS A 179 -17.72 -7.24 -1.05
CA HIS A 179 -17.76 -7.02 -2.52
C HIS A 179 -16.64 -7.76 -3.28
N ARG A 180 -16.43 -9.06 -2.95
CA ARG A 180 -15.42 -9.90 -3.62
C ARG A 180 -15.79 -10.17 -5.06
N GLU A 181 -14.84 -9.98 -5.97
CA GLU A 181 -14.88 -10.48 -7.35
C GLU A 181 -14.08 -11.78 -7.51
N LEU A 182 -13.20 -12.07 -6.56
CA LEU A 182 -12.36 -13.27 -6.52
C LEU A 182 -12.62 -14.05 -5.22
N PRO A 183 -12.46 -15.39 -5.20
CA PRO A 183 -12.69 -16.22 -4.02
C PRO A 183 -11.55 -16.10 -3.00
N ILE A 184 -11.26 -14.88 -2.58
CA ILE A 184 -10.19 -14.53 -1.64
C ILE A 184 -10.82 -14.11 -0.31
N ARG A 185 -10.31 -14.66 0.80
CA ARG A 185 -10.73 -14.33 2.16
C ARG A 185 -9.50 -14.05 3.01
N ALA A 186 -9.59 -13.03 3.87
CA ALA A 186 -8.55 -12.77 4.85
C ALA A 186 -8.60 -13.81 5.98
N ASP A 187 -7.43 -14.18 6.48
CA ASP A 187 -7.25 -15.05 7.64
C ASP A 187 -7.39 -14.27 8.95
N PHE A 188 -6.91 -13.03 8.94
CA PHE A 188 -6.93 -12.13 10.08
C PHE A 188 -7.55 -10.80 9.68
N VAL A 189 -8.58 -10.37 10.40
CA VAL A 189 -9.36 -9.18 10.05
C VAL A 189 -9.50 -8.27 11.27
N GLY A 190 -9.08 -7.02 11.13
CA GLY A 190 -9.29 -6.00 12.17
C GLY A 190 -10.79 -5.75 12.42
N LYS A 191 -11.53 -5.47 11.36
CA LYS A 191 -12.99 -5.33 11.42
C LYS A 191 -13.63 -5.72 10.10
N ASN A 192 -14.70 -6.51 10.17
CA ASN A 192 -15.62 -6.67 9.06
C ASN A 192 -16.54 -5.44 9.02
N LEU A 193 -16.51 -4.72 7.91
CA LEU A 193 -17.30 -3.51 7.69
C LEU A 193 -18.09 -3.66 6.38
N PRO A 194 -19.27 -4.29 6.38
CA PRO A 194 -20.11 -4.31 5.20
C PRO A 194 -20.44 -2.89 4.76
N THR A 195 -20.12 -2.56 3.52
CA THR A 195 -20.36 -1.24 2.94
C THR A 195 -21.30 -1.36 1.74
N ALA A 196 -21.88 -0.25 1.29
CA ALA A 196 -22.45 -0.21 -0.04
C ALA A 196 -21.32 -0.16 -1.09
N GLU A 197 -21.59 -0.59 -2.32
CA GLU A 197 -20.59 -0.64 -3.39
C GLU A 197 -19.97 0.74 -3.69
N ARG A 198 -20.80 1.80 -3.57
CA ARG A 198 -20.42 3.20 -3.82
C ARG A 198 -19.78 3.89 -2.62
N GLU A 199 -19.78 3.25 -1.46
CA GLU A 199 -19.06 3.77 -0.30
C GLU A 199 -17.57 3.46 -0.42
N ASP A 200 -16.75 4.18 0.33
CA ASP A 200 -15.30 4.08 0.30
C ASP A 200 -14.74 4.05 1.72
N VAL A 201 -13.77 3.19 1.96
CA VAL A 201 -13.07 3.09 3.24
C VAL A 201 -11.69 3.69 3.09
N ARG A 202 -11.42 4.76 3.85
CA ARG A 202 -10.15 5.48 3.84
C ARG A 202 -9.38 5.20 5.10
N VAL A 203 -8.24 4.55 4.96
CA VAL A 203 -7.24 4.39 6.02
C VAL A 203 -6.25 5.53 5.91
N ARG A 204 -5.96 6.19 7.03
CA ARG A 204 -4.95 7.24 7.13
C ARG A 204 -4.01 6.91 8.26
N LEU A 205 -2.72 6.85 7.96
CA LEU A 205 -1.66 6.54 8.90
C LEU A 205 -0.68 7.71 8.95
N ARG A 206 -0.20 8.03 10.14
CA ARG A 206 0.76 9.14 10.36
C ARG A 206 2.06 8.98 9.57
N GLU A 207 2.45 7.76 9.27
CA GLU A 207 3.70 7.47 8.54
C GLU A 207 3.58 7.69 7.03
N THR A 208 2.36 7.63 6.48
CA THR A 208 2.15 7.66 5.01
C THR A 208 1.27 8.80 4.55
N ASP A 209 0.43 9.30 5.44
CA ASP A 209 -0.54 10.34 5.14
C ASP A 209 -0.21 11.59 5.96
N ASP A 210 -0.45 12.76 5.43
CA ASP A 210 -0.23 14.03 6.15
C ASP A 210 -1.36 14.26 7.18
N VAL A 211 -1.35 13.42 8.24
CA VAL A 211 -2.35 13.45 9.32
C VAL A 211 -1.67 13.41 10.68
N THR A 212 -2.31 14.00 11.69
CA THR A 212 -1.81 14.02 13.08
C THR A 212 -2.13 12.73 13.83
N GLU A 213 -3.19 12.05 13.45
CA GLU A 213 -3.69 10.84 14.10
C GLU A 213 -4.10 9.80 13.08
N ASP A 214 -3.93 8.52 13.45
CA ASP A 214 -4.37 7.40 12.64
C ASP A 214 -5.89 7.30 12.66
N THR A 215 -6.52 7.17 11.49
CA THR A 215 -7.97 7.01 11.38
C THR A 215 -8.35 6.02 10.30
N ILE A 216 -9.51 5.39 10.48
CA ILE A 216 -10.22 4.69 9.42
C ILE A 216 -11.60 5.30 9.31
N GLU A 217 -11.93 5.75 8.12
CA GLU A 217 -13.12 6.53 7.82
C GLU A 217 -13.97 5.86 6.74
N LEU A 218 -15.29 5.96 6.88
CA LEU A 218 -16.24 5.61 5.83
C LEU A 218 -16.69 6.89 5.12
N TRP A 219 -16.64 6.86 3.80
CA TRP A 219 -17.06 7.92 2.92
C TRP A 219 -18.11 7.39 1.95
N GLY A 220 -19.06 8.21 1.56
CA GLY A 220 -20.12 7.80 0.62
C GLY A 220 -20.62 8.97 -0.22
N PRO A 221 -21.47 8.71 -1.25
CA PRO A 221 -22.06 9.77 -2.08
C PRO A 221 -22.99 10.66 -1.26
N GLU A 222 -23.14 11.92 -1.67
CA GLU A 222 -24.11 12.84 -1.07
C GLU A 222 -25.54 12.28 -1.20
N GLY A 223 -26.30 12.23 -0.09
CA GLY A 223 -27.73 11.89 -0.13
C GLY A 223 -28.09 10.40 -0.07
N ALA A 224 -27.20 9.50 0.34
CA ALA A 224 -27.46 8.05 0.42
C ALA A 224 -28.10 7.59 1.77
N ASP A 225 -28.82 8.47 2.46
CA ASP A 225 -29.53 8.18 3.73
C ASP A 225 -31.03 7.93 3.49
N GLU A 226 -31.42 7.18 2.44
CA GLU A 226 -32.79 6.65 2.28
C GLU A 226 -32.80 5.13 2.12
#